data_871cfc02d29328d557f03368f84d11da
#
_entry.id   871cfc02d29328d557f03368f84d11da
#
_cell.length_a   1.000
_cell.length_b   1.000
_cell.length_c   1.000
_cell.angle_alpha   90.00
_cell.angle_beta   90.00
_cell.angle_gamma   90.00
#
_symmetry.space_group_name_H-M   'P 1'
#
loop_
_entity.id
_entity.type
_entity.pdbx_description
1 polymer ?
#
loop_
_entity_poly.entity_id
_entity_poly.type
_entity_poly.pdbx_seq_one_letter_code
_entity_poly.pdbx_strand_id
1 'polypeptide(L)'
;KYRIVLLDEYQDTSQSQVRMLSALYGNFVSETGHPVMAVGDPSQAIYTWRGASAGTMASFQKYFPKAEGQSGEAQFSLPTTFRNDKIILAAANTISAEIKAAGGQQVVELEARDGAGPGELAYGVYETVATESQAIAEYFKALWNPESNKSFAVLVRKRTQITAIENALR
;
A
#
# COMPACT_ATOMS: atom_id res chain seq x y z
N LYS A 1 -7.46 -15.62 26.35
CA LYS A 1 -6.06 -15.16 26.37
C LYS A 1 -5.48 -15.42 24.98
N TYR A 2 -5.05 -14.37 24.27
CA TYR A 2 -4.45 -14.49 22.94
C TYR A 2 -3.07 -15.13 23.07
N ARG A 3 -2.71 -15.99 22.11
CA ARG A 3 -1.39 -16.65 22.06
C ARG A 3 -0.46 -15.99 21.05
N ILE A 4 -1.01 -15.43 19.97
CA ILE A 4 -0.28 -14.80 18.89
C ILE A 4 -1.03 -13.52 18.53
N VAL A 5 -0.31 -12.47 18.18
CA VAL A 5 -0.85 -11.18 17.71
C VAL A 5 -0.39 -10.97 16.28
N LEU A 6 -1.34 -10.79 15.37
CA LEU A 6 -1.09 -10.48 13.97
C LEU A 6 -1.60 -9.05 13.70
N LEU A 7 -0.74 -8.19 13.22
CA LEU A 7 -1.03 -6.80 12.87
C LEU A 7 -1.01 -6.69 11.35
N ASP A 8 -2.16 -6.37 10.77
CA ASP A 8 -2.29 -6.12 9.34
C ASP A 8 -2.29 -4.61 9.05
N GLU A 9 -1.91 -4.22 7.83
CA GLU A 9 -1.79 -2.82 7.41
C GLU A 9 -0.99 -1.97 8.41
N TYR A 10 0.09 -2.54 8.93
CA TYR A 10 0.84 -1.94 10.04
C TYR A 10 1.43 -0.56 9.70
N GLN A 11 1.69 -0.25 8.42
CA GLN A 11 2.15 1.07 7.96
C GLN A 11 1.15 2.20 8.28
N ASP A 12 -0.14 1.88 8.44
CA ASP A 12 -1.18 2.85 8.76
C ASP A 12 -1.42 3.02 10.27
N THR A 13 -0.61 2.34 11.09
CA THR A 13 -0.70 2.43 12.54
C THR A 13 -0.06 3.72 13.05
N SER A 14 -0.78 4.50 13.85
CA SER A 14 -0.25 5.71 14.47
C SER A 14 0.76 5.39 15.58
N GLN A 15 1.64 6.33 15.89
CA GLN A 15 2.61 6.18 16.98
C GLN A 15 1.95 5.89 18.36
N SER A 16 0.79 6.48 18.62
CA SER A 16 0.04 6.21 19.85
C SER A 16 -0.47 4.78 19.91
N GLN A 17 -0.97 4.25 18.79
CA GLN A 17 -1.40 2.85 18.67
C GLN A 17 -0.22 1.89 18.81
N VAL A 18 0.92 2.20 18.17
CA VAL A 18 2.14 1.38 18.31
C VAL A 18 2.58 1.30 19.77
N ARG A 19 2.61 2.44 20.50
CA ARG A 19 2.96 2.48 21.93
C ARG A 19 1.98 1.66 22.77
N MET A 20 0.69 1.78 22.52
CA MET A 20 -0.34 1.00 23.20
C MET A 20 -0.16 -0.50 22.96
N LEU A 21 0.01 -0.91 21.70
CA LEU A 21 0.23 -2.31 21.34
C LEU A 21 1.53 -2.84 21.92
N SER A 22 2.61 -2.05 21.93
CA SER A 22 3.88 -2.42 22.55
C SER A 22 3.76 -2.59 24.05
N ALA A 23 3.01 -1.74 24.73
CA ALA A 23 2.75 -1.89 26.17
C ALA A 23 1.93 -3.15 26.50
N LEU A 24 1.02 -3.54 25.60
CA LEU A 24 0.18 -4.73 25.79
C LEU A 24 0.89 -6.05 25.42
N TYR A 25 1.74 -6.03 24.41
CA TYR A 25 2.25 -7.25 23.79
C TYR A 25 3.78 -7.27 23.60
N GLY A 26 4.47 -6.12 23.73
CA GLY A 26 5.90 -5.99 23.40
C GLY A 26 6.87 -6.42 24.50
N ASN A 27 6.41 -6.66 25.72
CA ASN A 27 7.27 -7.03 26.84
C ASN A 27 7.57 -8.54 26.86
N PHE A 28 8.56 -8.95 26.08
CA PHE A 28 9.10 -10.31 26.16
C PHE A 28 10.05 -10.57 27.34
N VAL A 29 10.33 -9.54 28.14
CA VAL A 29 11.24 -9.63 29.31
C VAL A 29 10.60 -10.43 30.47
N SER A 30 9.30 -10.68 30.42
CA SER A 30 8.61 -11.58 31.33
C SER A 30 7.99 -12.74 30.55
N GLU A 31 7.82 -13.88 31.19
CA GLU A 31 7.14 -15.07 30.63
C GLU A 31 5.71 -14.82 30.08
N THR A 32 5.29 -13.57 30.05
CA THR A 32 3.97 -13.11 29.59
C THR A 32 3.96 -12.48 28.21
N GLY A 33 5.12 -12.34 27.54
CA GLY A 33 5.20 -11.81 26.17
C GLY A 33 4.40 -12.63 25.15
N HIS A 34 3.93 -11.96 24.11
CA HIS A 34 3.20 -12.57 23.01
C HIS A 34 4.02 -12.50 21.74
N PRO A 35 4.10 -13.57 20.93
CA PRO A 35 4.61 -13.45 19.56
C PRO A 35 3.76 -12.44 18.79
N VAL A 36 4.42 -11.43 18.26
CA VAL A 36 3.79 -10.38 17.44
C VAL A 36 4.39 -10.43 16.04
N MET A 37 3.53 -10.47 15.03
CA MET A 37 3.91 -10.35 13.63
C MET A 37 3.15 -9.17 13.02
N ALA A 38 3.81 -8.37 12.21
CA ALA A 38 3.19 -7.30 11.46
C ALA A 38 3.39 -7.51 9.95
N VAL A 39 2.36 -7.22 9.19
CA VAL A 39 2.36 -7.19 7.73
C VAL A 39 1.98 -5.78 7.29
N GLY A 40 2.62 -5.29 6.24
CA GLY A 40 2.33 -3.98 5.70
C GLY A 40 3.26 -3.63 4.54
N ASP A 41 2.89 -2.59 3.82
CA ASP A 41 3.67 -2.02 2.73
C ASP A 41 3.94 -0.54 3.01
N PRO A 42 5.19 -0.14 3.27
CA PRO A 42 5.51 1.27 3.55
C PRO A 42 5.14 2.22 2.42
N SER A 43 5.08 1.75 1.17
CA SER A 43 4.65 2.55 0.01
C SER A 43 3.15 2.84 -0.01
N GLN A 44 2.36 2.10 0.78
CA GLN A 44 0.91 2.27 0.90
C GLN A 44 0.50 3.07 2.16
N ALA A 45 1.44 3.70 2.86
CA ALA A 45 1.17 4.53 4.04
C ALA A 45 0.46 5.84 3.63
N ILE A 46 -0.87 5.84 3.62
CA ILE A 46 -1.70 6.97 3.17
C ILE A 46 -2.41 7.72 4.31
N TYR A 47 -2.24 7.28 5.56
CA TYR A 47 -2.90 7.88 6.75
C TYR A 47 -1.97 8.73 7.62
N THR A 48 -1.00 9.42 7.02
CA THR A 48 -0.08 10.32 7.73
C THR A 48 -0.82 11.42 8.50
N TRP A 49 -1.93 11.91 7.97
CA TRP A 49 -2.79 12.89 8.63
C TRP A 49 -3.50 12.36 9.89
N ARG A 50 -3.53 11.02 10.10
CA ARG A 50 -3.98 10.36 11.34
C ARG A 50 -2.83 10.01 12.28
N GLY A 51 -1.60 10.43 11.97
CA GLY A 51 -0.42 10.15 12.76
C GLY A 51 0.28 8.82 12.43
N ALA A 52 -0.10 8.17 11.31
CA ALA A 52 0.68 7.08 10.75
C ALA A 52 2.02 7.60 10.18
N SER A 53 3.01 6.75 10.13
CA SER A 53 4.33 7.11 9.57
C SER A 53 4.85 5.96 8.71
N ALA A 54 5.38 6.28 7.54
CA ALA A 54 6.06 5.31 6.70
C ALA A 54 7.22 4.60 7.45
N GLY A 55 7.83 5.27 8.44
CA GLY A 55 8.86 4.70 9.32
C GLY A 55 8.35 3.69 10.36
N THR A 56 7.04 3.48 10.47
CA THR A 56 6.46 2.55 11.44
C THR A 56 6.92 1.12 11.19
N MET A 57 6.95 0.69 9.93
CA MET A 57 7.46 -0.64 9.55
C MET A 57 8.94 -0.84 9.95
N ALA A 58 9.80 0.12 9.61
CA ALA A 58 11.23 0.05 9.94
C ALA A 58 11.52 0.05 11.45
N SER A 59 10.64 0.63 12.24
CA SER A 59 10.76 0.70 13.70
C SER A 59 10.11 -0.48 14.44
N PHE A 60 9.54 -1.46 13.73
CA PHE A 60 8.80 -2.58 14.34
C PHE A 60 9.61 -3.29 15.44
N GLN A 61 10.85 -3.68 15.16
CA GLN A 61 11.70 -4.40 16.12
C GLN A 61 12.05 -3.59 17.37
N LYS A 62 12.00 -2.26 17.31
CA LYS A 62 12.20 -1.40 18.47
C LYS A 62 11.06 -1.54 19.48
N TYR A 63 9.84 -1.74 18.99
CA TYR A 63 8.64 -1.85 19.82
C TYR A 63 8.29 -3.30 20.17
N PHE A 64 8.70 -4.22 19.34
CA PHE A 64 8.48 -5.67 19.48
C PHE A 64 9.81 -6.40 19.25
N PRO A 65 10.71 -6.33 20.24
CA PRO A 65 12.02 -6.98 20.13
C PRO A 65 11.87 -8.50 20.08
N LYS A 66 12.84 -9.18 19.51
CA LYS A 66 12.93 -10.63 19.57
C LYS A 66 13.12 -11.08 21.02
N ALA A 67 12.63 -12.28 21.33
CA ALA A 67 12.93 -12.91 22.61
C ALA A 67 14.43 -13.23 22.72
N GLU A 68 14.97 -13.18 23.93
CA GLU A 68 16.37 -13.55 24.21
C GLU A 68 16.65 -14.97 23.70
N GLY A 69 17.78 -15.16 23.02
CA GLY A 69 18.19 -16.45 22.46
C GLY A 69 17.54 -16.83 21.13
N GLN A 70 16.60 -16.05 20.60
CA GLN A 70 16.07 -16.28 19.26
C GLN A 70 17.00 -15.75 18.16
N SER A 71 17.53 -16.67 17.36
CA SER A 71 18.27 -16.39 16.13
C SER A 71 17.36 -16.52 14.91
N GLY A 72 17.73 -15.93 13.78
CA GLY A 72 17.02 -16.01 12.50
C GLY A 72 16.54 -14.65 11.99
N GLU A 73 16.05 -14.63 10.78
CA GLU A 73 15.49 -13.43 10.19
C GLU A 73 14.19 -13.05 10.89
N ALA A 74 14.02 -11.76 11.14
CA ALA A 74 12.80 -11.20 11.70
C ALA A 74 11.98 -10.43 10.68
N GLN A 75 12.48 -10.34 9.45
CA GLN A 75 11.82 -9.61 8.37
C GLN A 75 11.82 -10.49 7.12
N PHE A 76 10.65 -10.62 6.53
CA PHE A 76 10.41 -11.37 5.31
C PHE A 76 9.75 -10.43 4.31
N SER A 77 9.98 -10.70 3.02
CA SER A 77 9.39 -9.94 1.94
C SER A 77 8.47 -10.82 1.11
N LEU A 78 7.38 -10.25 0.63
CA LEU A 78 6.43 -10.88 -0.27
C LEU A 78 6.46 -10.12 -1.62
N PRO A 79 7.43 -10.42 -2.51
CA PRO A 79 7.61 -9.67 -3.75
C PRO A 79 6.55 -10.00 -4.79
N THR A 80 6.02 -11.21 -4.81
CA THR A 80 5.08 -11.65 -5.84
C THR A 80 3.69 -11.06 -5.64
N THR A 81 3.21 -10.32 -6.64
CA THR A 81 1.86 -9.77 -6.65
C THR A 81 0.92 -10.63 -7.51
N PHE A 82 -0.26 -10.90 -6.95
CA PHE A 82 -1.32 -11.67 -7.62
C PHE A 82 -2.40 -10.77 -8.23
N ARG A 83 -2.35 -9.46 -7.97
CA ARG A 83 -3.38 -8.50 -8.40
C ARG A 83 -3.09 -7.93 -9.79
N ASN A 84 -1.88 -7.44 -10.01
CA ASN A 84 -1.56 -6.61 -11.16
C ASN A 84 -0.84 -7.37 -12.26
N ASP A 85 -1.06 -6.93 -13.50
CA ASP A 85 -0.33 -7.39 -14.67
C ASP A 85 1.03 -6.68 -14.83
N LYS A 86 1.86 -7.19 -15.73
CA LYS A 86 3.29 -6.87 -15.82
C LYS A 86 3.58 -5.39 -16.02
N ILE A 87 2.86 -4.69 -16.92
CA ILE A 87 3.14 -3.27 -17.20
C ILE A 87 2.78 -2.36 -16.01
N ILE A 88 1.75 -2.72 -15.24
CA ILE A 88 1.37 -1.96 -14.03
C ILE A 88 2.47 -2.08 -12.97
N LEU A 89 3.03 -3.27 -12.83
CA LEU A 89 4.14 -3.50 -11.89
C LEU A 89 5.42 -2.79 -12.33
N ALA A 90 5.73 -2.79 -13.62
CA ALA A 90 6.88 -2.06 -14.15
C ALA A 90 6.77 -0.55 -13.82
N ALA A 91 5.58 0.04 -14.00
CA ALA A 91 5.33 1.43 -13.63
C ALA A 91 5.47 1.67 -12.12
N ALA A 92 4.91 0.79 -11.29
CA ALA A 92 5.03 0.89 -9.83
C ALA A 92 6.48 0.78 -9.36
N ASN A 93 7.23 -0.18 -9.89
CA ASN A 93 8.65 -0.36 -9.56
C ASN A 93 9.50 0.84 -9.99
N THR A 94 9.20 1.45 -11.15
CA THR A 94 9.89 2.67 -11.59
C THR A 94 9.70 3.81 -10.59
N ILE A 95 8.46 4.05 -10.14
CA ILE A 95 8.16 5.10 -9.14
C ILE A 95 8.83 4.77 -7.80
N SER A 96 8.79 3.51 -7.36
CA SER A 96 9.41 3.07 -6.10
C SER A 96 10.93 3.20 -6.13
N ALA A 97 11.57 2.96 -7.27
CA ALA A 97 13.01 3.14 -7.43
C ALA A 97 13.44 4.60 -7.27
N GLU A 98 12.66 5.55 -7.79
CA GLU A 98 12.92 6.98 -7.61
C GLU A 98 12.79 7.41 -6.14
N ILE A 99 11.77 6.92 -5.42
CA ILE A 99 11.57 7.18 -3.99
C ILE A 99 12.76 6.63 -3.18
N LYS A 100 13.23 5.44 -3.50
CA LYS A 100 14.40 4.83 -2.88
C LYS A 100 15.68 5.63 -3.15
N ALA A 101 15.89 6.07 -4.38
CA ALA A 101 17.05 6.90 -4.77
C ALA A 101 17.04 8.25 -4.05
N ALA A 102 15.87 8.81 -3.75
CA ALA A 102 15.70 10.04 -2.97
C ALA A 102 15.89 9.87 -1.45
N GLY A 103 16.36 8.71 -0.98
CA GLY A 103 16.58 8.41 0.44
C GLY A 103 15.34 7.93 1.18
N GLY A 104 14.31 7.51 0.45
CA GLY A 104 13.10 6.88 1.00
C GLY A 104 13.37 5.47 1.55
N GLN A 105 12.34 4.84 2.12
CA GLN A 105 12.44 3.49 2.67
C GLN A 105 12.78 2.46 1.58
N GLN A 106 13.47 1.40 2.01
CA GLN A 106 13.69 0.25 1.14
C GLN A 106 12.36 -0.45 0.89
N VAL A 107 11.89 -0.36 -0.34
CA VAL A 107 10.74 -1.10 -0.84
C VAL A 107 11.25 -2.26 -1.68
N VAL A 108 10.62 -3.41 -1.53
CA VAL A 108 10.94 -4.60 -2.31
C VAL A 108 10.45 -4.39 -3.73
N GLU A 109 11.25 -4.76 -4.71
CA GLU A 109 10.81 -4.78 -6.10
C GLU A 109 9.72 -5.84 -6.27
N LEU A 110 8.62 -5.43 -6.90
CA LEU A 110 7.46 -6.30 -7.08
C LEU A 110 7.64 -7.18 -8.32
N GLU A 111 7.30 -8.44 -8.18
CA GLU A 111 7.35 -9.46 -9.22
C GLU A 111 5.94 -9.88 -9.62
N ALA A 112 5.74 -10.11 -10.91
CA ALA A 112 4.48 -10.62 -11.38
C ALA A 112 4.34 -12.12 -11.08
N ARG A 113 3.12 -12.55 -10.71
CA ARG A 113 2.81 -13.98 -10.59
C ARG A 113 3.04 -14.72 -11.93
N ASP A 114 3.23 -16.00 -11.84
CA ASP A 114 3.22 -16.86 -13.04
C ASP A 114 1.91 -16.72 -13.82
N GLY A 115 2.01 -16.62 -15.14
CA GLY A 115 0.85 -16.45 -16.01
C GLY A 115 0.21 -15.06 -15.98
N ALA A 116 0.84 -14.05 -15.34
CA ALA A 116 0.36 -12.68 -15.44
C ALA A 116 0.34 -12.18 -16.89
N GLY A 117 -0.73 -11.49 -17.24
CA GLY A 117 -0.89 -10.86 -18.56
C GLY A 117 0.06 -9.66 -18.75
N PRO A 118 0.12 -9.12 -19.97
CA PRO A 118 0.90 -7.92 -20.25
C PRO A 118 0.34 -6.69 -19.50
N GLY A 119 -0.99 -6.61 -19.35
CA GLY A 119 -1.69 -5.43 -18.86
C GLY A 119 -1.72 -4.28 -19.85
N GLU A 120 -2.38 -3.21 -19.48
CA GLU A 120 -2.45 -1.97 -20.25
C GLU A 120 -2.15 -0.78 -19.36
N LEU A 121 -1.38 0.16 -19.86
CA LEU A 121 -1.07 1.43 -19.24
C LEU A 121 -1.12 2.52 -20.29
N ALA A 122 -1.95 3.52 -20.09
CA ALA A 122 -2.02 4.71 -20.91
C ALA A 122 -1.90 5.97 -20.03
N TYR A 123 -1.42 7.05 -20.62
CA TYR A 123 -1.41 8.36 -19.97
C TYR A 123 -1.89 9.43 -20.94
N GLY A 124 -2.42 10.51 -20.39
CA GLY A 124 -2.83 11.67 -21.18
C GLY A 124 -2.52 12.96 -20.40
N VAL A 125 -2.19 14.00 -21.15
CA VAL A 125 -1.98 15.35 -20.62
C VAL A 125 -2.98 16.28 -21.29
N TYR A 126 -3.74 17.03 -20.49
CA TYR A 126 -4.82 17.87 -20.96
C TYR A 126 -4.63 19.31 -20.50
N GLU A 127 -5.08 20.25 -21.29
CA GLU A 127 -4.93 21.69 -20.99
C GLU A 127 -5.85 22.15 -19.86
N THR A 128 -7.01 21.51 -19.70
CA THR A 128 -8.00 21.89 -18.71
C THR A 128 -8.58 20.67 -17.98
N VAL A 129 -9.09 20.89 -16.76
CA VAL A 129 -9.82 19.87 -15.99
C VAL A 129 -11.06 19.39 -16.72
N ALA A 130 -11.69 20.24 -17.50
CA ALA A 130 -12.90 19.88 -18.28
C ALA A 130 -12.53 18.89 -19.40
N THR A 131 -11.49 19.15 -20.17
CA THR A 131 -11.02 18.25 -21.22
C THR A 131 -10.49 16.93 -20.65
N GLU A 132 -9.79 16.95 -19.51
CA GLU A 132 -9.38 15.76 -18.77
C GLU A 132 -10.58 14.90 -18.36
N SER A 133 -11.58 15.52 -17.71
CA SER A 133 -12.76 14.83 -17.22
C SER A 133 -13.58 14.22 -18.38
N GLN A 134 -13.70 14.93 -19.48
CA GLN A 134 -14.38 14.44 -20.67
C GLN A 134 -13.65 13.24 -21.28
N ALA A 135 -12.33 13.31 -21.41
CA ALA A 135 -11.53 12.20 -21.92
C ALA A 135 -11.64 10.94 -21.05
N ILE A 136 -11.67 11.10 -19.71
CA ILE A 136 -11.91 9.98 -18.78
C ILE A 136 -13.30 9.35 -19.03
N ALA A 137 -14.33 10.18 -19.19
CA ALA A 137 -15.68 9.70 -19.44
C ALA A 137 -15.80 8.96 -20.78
N GLU A 138 -15.19 9.47 -21.84
CA GLU A 138 -15.15 8.83 -23.15
C GLU A 138 -14.39 7.51 -23.12
N TYR A 139 -13.27 7.46 -22.40
CA TYR A 139 -12.51 6.24 -22.21
C TYR A 139 -13.32 5.16 -21.47
N PHE A 140 -14.01 5.53 -20.40
CA PHE A 140 -14.88 4.59 -19.69
C PHE A 140 -16.05 4.12 -20.53
N LYS A 141 -16.68 5.02 -21.29
CA LYS A 141 -17.76 4.69 -22.20
C LYS A 141 -17.32 3.70 -23.29
N ALA A 142 -16.12 3.88 -23.82
CA ALA A 142 -15.56 2.98 -24.84
C ALA A 142 -15.28 1.57 -24.29
N LEU A 143 -14.91 1.44 -23.01
CA LEU A 143 -14.63 0.18 -22.36
C LEU A 143 -15.83 -0.45 -21.66
N TRP A 144 -16.92 0.31 -21.49
CA TRP A 144 -18.11 -0.13 -20.77
C TRP A 144 -18.84 -1.23 -21.54
N ASN A 145 -19.05 -2.35 -20.85
CA ASN A 145 -19.92 -3.42 -21.32
C ASN A 145 -20.77 -3.88 -20.11
N PRO A 146 -22.12 -3.73 -20.17
CA PRO A 146 -23.00 -4.11 -19.05
C PRO A 146 -22.96 -5.60 -18.71
N GLU A 147 -22.55 -6.45 -19.65
CA GLU A 147 -22.43 -7.90 -19.44
C GLU A 147 -21.07 -8.31 -18.85
N SER A 148 -20.13 -7.37 -18.74
CA SER A 148 -18.81 -7.65 -18.16
C SER A 148 -18.80 -7.41 -16.66
N ASN A 149 -18.05 -8.24 -15.94
CA ASN A 149 -17.77 -8.04 -14.51
C ASN A 149 -16.66 -7.00 -14.25
N LYS A 150 -16.29 -6.17 -15.24
CA LYS A 150 -15.27 -5.14 -15.06
C LYS A 150 -15.81 -3.98 -14.23
N SER A 151 -15.02 -3.56 -13.26
CA SER A 151 -15.26 -2.35 -12.50
C SER A 151 -14.26 -1.26 -12.89
N PHE A 152 -14.69 -0.01 -12.80
CA PHE A 152 -13.88 1.16 -13.10
C PHE A 152 -13.77 2.02 -11.85
N ALA A 153 -12.63 2.65 -11.63
CA ALA A 153 -12.43 3.60 -10.55
C ALA A 153 -11.60 4.78 -11.04
N VAL A 154 -11.97 5.98 -10.61
CA VAL A 154 -11.17 7.18 -10.78
C VAL A 154 -10.63 7.61 -9.44
N LEU A 155 -9.32 7.61 -9.30
CA LEU A 155 -8.64 8.07 -8.10
C LEU A 155 -8.22 9.53 -8.27
N VAL A 156 -8.61 10.38 -7.32
CA VAL A 156 -8.31 11.81 -7.35
C VAL A 156 -7.48 12.20 -6.14
N ARG A 157 -6.60 13.15 -6.31
CA ARG A 157 -5.76 13.65 -5.22
C ARG A 157 -6.52 14.58 -4.26
N LYS A 158 -7.52 15.31 -4.77
CA LYS A 158 -8.31 16.27 -3.99
C LYS A 158 -9.81 16.07 -4.24
N ARG A 159 -10.62 16.19 -3.21
CA ARG A 159 -12.09 16.08 -3.31
C ARG A 159 -12.72 17.06 -4.29
N THR A 160 -12.13 18.23 -4.49
CA THR A 160 -12.62 19.23 -5.45
C THR A 160 -12.59 18.75 -6.90
N GLN A 161 -11.82 17.72 -7.23
CA GLN A 161 -11.75 17.13 -8.57
C GLN A 161 -12.93 16.20 -8.86
N ILE A 162 -13.61 15.67 -7.82
CA ILE A 162 -14.68 14.69 -7.96
C ILE A 162 -15.83 15.25 -8.79
N THR A 163 -16.29 16.47 -8.50
CA THR A 163 -17.47 17.07 -9.15
C THR A 163 -17.32 17.19 -10.67
N ALA A 164 -16.14 17.57 -11.15
CA ALA A 164 -15.90 17.67 -12.59
C ALA A 164 -16.01 16.32 -13.30
N ILE A 165 -15.44 15.29 -12.68
CA ILE A 165 -15.45 13.92 -13.21
C ILE A 165 -16.86 13.32 -13.14
N GLU A 166 -17.58 13.49 -12.02
CA GLU A 166 -18.97 13.04 -11.90
C GLU A 166 -19.89 13.66 -12.97
N ASN A 167 -19.72 14.96 -13.22
CA ASN A 167 -20.52 15.65 -14.25
C ASN A 167 -20.22 15.14 -15.65
N ALA A 168 -18.98 14.77 -15.94
CA ALA A 168 -18.60 14.21 -17.25
C ALA A 168 -19.08 12.76 -17.42
N LEU A 169 -19.22 11.99 -16.33
CA LEU A 169 -19.68 10.60 -16.36
C LEU A 169 -21.20 10.43 -16.42
N ARG A 170 -21.98 11.50 -16.18
CA ARG A 170 -23.46 11.53 -16.28
C ARG A 170 -23.92 11.71 -17.71
#